data_1de432389941dc344636bf920aed1552
#
_entry.id   1de432389941dc344636bf920aed1552
#
_cell.length_a   1.000
_cell.length_b   1.000
_cell.length_c   1.000
_cell.angle_alpha   90.00
_cell.angle_beta   90.00
_cell.angle_gamma   90.00
#
_symmetry.space_group_name_H-M   'P 1'
#
loop_
_entity.id
_entity.type
_entity.pdbx_description
1 polymer ?
#
loop_
_entity_poly.entity_id
_entity_poly.type
_entity_poly.pdbx_seq_one_letter_code
_entity_poly.pdbx_strand_id
1 'polypeptide(L)'
;MIRIGSVVMHVADIRRATDFWSAALGYQRRSGRDGVLAPASGDGPMMFLDEDDRTHLDLWAANAAEQEAEVARLVSLGATRVEWTYPPDADFVVLADPDGNLFCVVDAGR
;
A
#
# COMPACT_ATOMS: atom_id res chain seq x y z
N MET A 1 -11.59 -11.43 1.16
CA MET A 1 -10.11 -11.67 1.22
C MET A 1 -9.40 -10.40 0.81
N ILE A 2 -8.41 -10.01 1.56
CA ILE A 2 -7.58 -8.86 1.20
C ILE A 2 -6.79 -9.15 -0.08
N ARG A 3 -6.36 -8.08 -0.73
CA ARG A 3 -5.56 -8.14 -1.96
C ARG A 3 -4.45 -7.09 -1.89
N ILE A 4 -3.44 -7.24 -2.73
CA ILE A 4 -2.44 -6.19 -2.89
C ILE A 4 -3.12 -5.03 -3.61
N GLY A 5 -3.40 -3.97 -2.88
CA GLY A 5 -4.05 -2.78 -3.43
C GLY A 5 -3.06 -1.79 -4.01
N SER A 6 -1.90 -1.66 -3.37
CA SER A 6 -0.83 -0.81 -3.88
C SER A 6 0.54 -1.29 -3.44
N VAL A 7 1.53 -0.94 -4.23
CA VAL A 7 2.94 -1.04 -3.87
C VAL A 7 3.42 0.38 -3.61
N VAL A 8 3.90 0.64 -2.41
CA VAL A 8 4.52 1.91 -2.06
C VAL A 8 6.02 1.73 -2.24
N MET A 9 6.61 2.52 -3.12
CA MET A 9 8.03 2.40 -3.45
C MET A 9 8.79 3.67 -3.06
N HIS A 10 9.84 3.48 -2.28
CA HIS A 10 10.74 4.58 -1.97
C HIS A 10 11.55 4.97 -3.20
N VAL A 11 11.56 6.26 -3.53
CA VAL A 11 12.30 6.80 -4.67
C VAL A 11 13.06 8.05 -4.24
N ALA A 12 14.12 8.35 -4.99
CA ALA A 12 14.91 9.56 -4.72
C ALA A 12 14.29 10.80 -5.36
N ASP A 13 13.53 10.63 -6.44
CA ASP A 13 12.96 11.73 -7.21
C ASP A 13 11.63 11.27 -7.79
N ILE A 14 10.53 11.78 -7.25
CA ILE A 14 9.18 11.34 -7.61
C ILE A 14 8.90 11.57 -9.10
N ARG A 15 9.27 12.72 -9.65
CA ARG A 15 8.98 13.04 -11.05
C ARG A 15 9.70 12.08 -12.00
N ARG A 16 10.98 11.86 -11.77
CA ARG A 16 11.78 10.95 -12.58
C ARG A 16 11.24 9.52 -12.48
N ALA A 17 10.91 9.07 -11.27
CA ALA A 17 10.38 7.74 -11.05
C ALA A 17 9.00 7.59 -11.70
N THR A 18 8.16 8.62 -11.64
CA THR A 18 6.84 8.62 -12.28
C THR A 18 6.98 8.44 -13.79
N ASP A 19 7.87 9.19 -14.42
CA ASP A 19 8.12 9.08 -15.86
C ASP A 19 8.60 7.66 -16.23
N PHE A 20 9.52 7.11 -15.45
CA PHE A 20 10.04 5.77 -15.69
C PHE A 20 8.95 4.70 -15.55
N TRP A 21 8.28 4.67 -14.39
CA TRP A 21 7.35 3.59 -14.09
C TRP A 21 6.07 3.66 -14.93
N SER A 22 5.58 4.86 -15.24
CA SER A 22 4.42 4.99 -16.12
C SER A 22 4.72 4.46 -17.52
N ALA A 23 5.92 4.72 -18.03
CA ALA A 23 6.33 4.20 -19.33
C ALA A 23 6.62 2.70 -19.28
N ALA A 24 7.30 2.25 -18.23
CA ALA A 24 7.70 0.84 -18.09
C ALA A 24 6.49 -0.09 -17.97
N LEU A 25 5.45 0.32 -17.25
CA LEU A 25 4.30 -0.52 -16.94
C LEU A 25 3.03 -0.16 -17.74
N GLY A 26 3.05 0.96 -18.47
CA GLY A 26 1.84 1.46 -19.09
C GLY A 26 0.85 2.02 -18.08
N TYR A 27 1.31 2.40 -16.90
CA TYR A 27 0.47 2.99 -15.87
C TYR A 27 0.22 4.47 -16.18
N GLN A 28 -0.88 4.98 -15.68
CA GLN A 28 -1.27 6.38 -15.86
C GLN A 28 -1.22 7.11 -14.53
N ARG A 29 -0.84 8.39 -14.58
CA ARG A 29 -0.95 9.27 -13.41
C ARG A 29 -2.41 9.41 -13.01
N ARG A 30 -2.69 9.14 -11.74
CA ARG A 30 -4.04 9.33 -11.19
C ARG A 30 -4.23 10.82 -10.91
N SER A 31 -5.30 11.41 -11.46
CA SER A 31 -5.62 12.84 -11.29
C SER A 31 -4.46 13.76 -11.72
N GLY A 32 -3.65 13.32 -12.68
CA GLY A 32 -2.53 14.11 -13.20
C GLY A 32 -1.38 14.31 -12.22
N ARG A 33 -1.36 13.59 -11.11
CA ARG A 33 -0.37 13.78 -10.05
C ARG A 33 0.83 12.86 -10.24
N ASP A 34 2.03 13.43 -10.03
CA ASP A 34 3.24 12.60 -9.92
C ASP A 34 3.16 11.74 -8.66
N GLY A 35 3.72 10.55 -8.72
CA GLY A 35 3.79 9.65 -7.57
C GLY A 35 2.56 8.82 -7.32
N VAL A 36 1.46 9.02 -8.04
CA VAL A 36 0.25 8.22 -7.91
C VAL A 36 -0.09 7.61 -9.26
N LEU A 37 0.18 6.32 -9.41
CA LEU A 37 0.05 5.60 -10.67
C LEU A 37 -0.97 4.47 -10.55
N ALA A 38 -1.75 4.27 -11.60
CA ALA A 38 -2.71 3.19 -11.68
C ALA A 38 -2.65 2.52 -13.05
N PRO A 39 -2.95 1.20 -13.13
CA PRO A 39 -3.01 0.53 -14.41
C PRO A 39 -4.09 1.15 -15.28
N ALA A 40 -3.80 1.32 -16.58
CA ALA A 40 -4.74 1.93 -17.52
C ALA A 40 -6.06 1.15 -17.61
N SER A 41 -6.00 -0.18 -17.46
CA SER A 41 -7.17 -1.04 -17.48
C SER A 41 -8.02 -0.94 -16.20
N GLY A 42 -7.47 -0.39 -15.13
CA GLY A 42 -8.10 -0.42 -13.81
C GLY A 42 -7.90 -1.72 -13.06
N ASP A 43 -7.30 -2.74 -13.68
CA ASP A 43 -7.02 -4.04 -13.04
C ASP A 43 -5.59 -4.10 -12.56
N GLY A 44 -5.41 -4.49 -11.32
CA GLY A 44 -4.10 -4.65 -10.71
C GLY A 44 -3.81 -3.58 -9.67
N PRO A 45 -2.69 -3.72 -8.97
CA PRO A 45 -2.34 -2.82 -7.89
C PRO A 45 -1.95 -1.43 -8.40
N MET A 46 -2.23 -0.42 -7.59
CA MET A 46 -1.70 0.92 -7.79
C MET A 46 -0.23 0.95 -7.37
N MET A 47 0.46 2.00 -7.75
CA MET A 47 1.82 2.25 -7.31
C MET A 47 1.90 3.67 -6.76
N PHE A 48 2.36 3.79 -5.53
CA PHE A 48 2.64 5.08 -4.91
C PHE A 48 4.15 5.24 -4.79
N LEU A 49 4.67 6.36 -5.27
CA LEU A 49 6.09 6.67 -5.20
C LEU A 49 6.29 7.74 -4.13
N ASP A 50 7.22 7.51 -3.22
CA ASP A 50 7.38 8.36 -2.04
C ASP A 50 8.86 8.58 -1.77
N GLU A 51 9.24 9.84 -1.49
CA GLU A 51 10.63 10.19 -1.19
C GLU A 51 11.00 9.99 0.27
N ASP A 52 10.01 9.87 1.14
CA ASP A 52 10.23 9.78 2.59
C ASP A 52 9.95 8.41 3.17
N ASP A 53 8.95 7.71 2.65
CA ASP A 53 8.53 6.42 3.18
C ASP A 53 9.34 5.27 2.59
N ARG A 54 9.42 4.16 3.33
CA ARG A 54 10.09 2.95 2.86
C ARG A 54 9.19 2.17 1.90
N THR A 55 9.82 1.35 1.06
CA THR A 55 9.09 0.43 0.18
C THR A 55 8.33 -0.60 1.00
N HIS A 56 7.03 -0.72 0.74
CA HIS A 56 6.17 -1.70 1.41
C HIS A 56 4.91 -1.98 0.59
N LEU A 57 4.19 -3.02 0.97
CA LEU A 57 2.89 -3.36 0.37
C LEU A 57 1.76 -2.77 1.20
N ASP A 58 0.72 -2.31 0.53
CA ASP A 58 -0.58 -2.02 1.16
C ASP A 58 -1.56 -3.09 0.71
N LEU A 59 -2.10 -3.82 1.68
CA LEU A 59 -3.14 -4.82 1.44
C LEU A 59 -4.48 -4.17 1.72
N TRP A 60 -5.41 -4.25 0.78
CA TRP A 60 -6.68 -3.55 0.88
C TRP A 60 -7.79 -4.49 1.34
N ALA A 61 -8.47 -4.10 2.42
CA ALA A 61 -9.72 -4.69 2.88
C ALA A 61 -10.88 -3.82 2.38
N ALA A 62 -12.04 -4.43 2.17
CA ALA A 62 -13.19 -3.73 1.62
C ALA A 62 -13.82 -2.75 2.62
N ASN A 63 -13.68 -3.02 3.92
CA ASN A 63 -14.26 -2.20 4.98
C ASN A 63 -13.54 -2.46 6.31
N ALA A 64 -13.94 -1.72 7.35
CA ALA A 64 -13.31 -1.84 8.66
C ALA A 64 -13.47 -3.23 9.28
N ALA A 65 -14.61 -3.86 9.09
CA ALA A 65 -14.85 -5.20 9.64
C ALA A 65 -13.94 -6.24 8.99
N GLU A 66 -13.75 -6.16 7.67
CA GLU A 66 -12.81 -7.05 6.98
C GLU A 66 -11.37 -6.76 7.38
N GLN A 67 -11.01 -5.47 7.53
CA GLN A 67 -9.67 -5.10 8.00
C GLN A 67 -9.37 -5.76 9.34
N GLU A 68 -10.28 -5.67 10.29
CA GLU A 68 -10.09 -6.24 11.63
C GLU A 68 -9.97 -7.76 11.57
N ALA A 69 -10.85 -8.42 10.82
CA ALA A 69 -10.84 -9.86 10.67
C ALA A 69 -9.55 -10.35 9.99
N GLU A 70 -9.10 -9.64 8.97
CA GLU A 70 -7.90 -10.01 8.23
C GLU A 70 -6.63 -9.76 9.04
N VAL A 71 -6.58 -8.70 9.84
CA VAL A 71 -5.45 -8.48 10.76
C VAL A 71 -5.36 -9.67 11.72
N ALA A 72 -6.47 -10.10 12.31
CA ALA A 72 -6.48 -11.25 13.20
C ALA A 72 -6.03 -12.53 12.50
N ARG A 73 -6.50 -12.75 11.27
CA ARG A 73 -6.11 -13.92 10.48
C ARG A 73 -4.62 -13.91 10.17
N LEU A 74 -4.08 -12.76 9.74
CA LEU A 74 -2.65 -12.63 9.42
C LEU A 74 -1.76 -12.85 10.64
N VAL A 75 -2.17 -12.35 11.80
CA VAL A 75 -1.46 -12.61 13.05
C VAL A 75 -1.45 -14.11 13.35
N SER A 76 -2.57 -14.81 13.12
CA SER A 76 -2.63 -16.26 13.30
C SER A 76 -1.72 -17.02 12.33
N LEU A 77 -1.39 -16.42 11.19
CA LEU A 77 -0.47 -16.99 10.20
C LEU A 77 1.00 -16.66 10.45
N GLY A 78 1.29 -15.85 11.47
CA GLY A 78 2.67 -15.52 11.82
C GLY A 78 3.04 -14.05 11.72
N ALA A 79 2.13 -13.18 11.32
CA ALA A 79 2.41 -11.75 11.33
C ALA A 79 2.45 -11.22 12.76
N THR A 80 3.17 -10.13 12.96
CA THR A 80 3.31 -9.48 14.24
C THR A 80 2.79 -8.05 14.16
N ARG A 81 2.03 -7.64 15.17
CA ARG A 81 1.68 -6.23 15.32
C ARG A 81 2.93 -5.46 15.73
N VAL A 82 3.14 -4.30 15.12
CA VAL A 82 4.28 -3.45 15.47
C VAL A 82 3.79 -2.20 16.18
N GLU A 83 4.62 -1.64 17.04
CA GLU A 83 4.35 -0.34 17.63
C GLU A 83 4.44 0.72 16.54
N TRP A 84 3.41 1.53 16.42
CA TRP A 84 3.32 2.55 15.39
C TRP A 84 2.56 3.74 15.91
N THR A 85 3.01 4.94 15.55
CA THR A 85 2.28 6.16 15.89
C THR A 85 1.29 6.46 14.79
N TYR A 86 0.00 6.18 15.05
CA TYR A 86 -1.03 6.38 14.06
C TYR A 86 -1.55 7.81 14.08
N PRO A 87 -1.80 8.41 12.90
CA PRO A 87 -2.54 9.67 12.85
C PRO A 87 -3.98 9.46 13.33
N PRO A 88 -4.69 10.54 13.75
CA PRO A 88 -6.02 10.38 14.35
C PRO A 88 -7.04 9.63 13.49
N ASP A 89 -6.98 9.80 12.17
CA ASP A 89 -7.95 9.17 11.25
C ASP A 89 -7.29 8.07 10.42
N ALA A 90 -6.35 7.33 11.01
CA ALA A 90 -5.66 6.28 10.27
C ALA A 90 -6.62 5.21 9.75
N ASP A 91 -6.52 4.93 8.47
CA ASP A 91 -7.29 3.87 7.81
C ASP A 91 -6.49 2.57 7.67
N PHE A 92 -5.32 2.50 8.29
CA PHE A 92 -4.39 1.39 8.11
C PHE A 92 -3.88 0.86 9.44
N VAL A 93 -3.48 -0.41 9.43
CA VAL A 93 -2.80 -1.10 10.54
C VAL A 93 -1.47 -1.60 10.01
N VAL A 94 -0.37 -1.33 10.73
CA VAL A 94 0.97 -1.78 10.35
C VAL A 94 1.27 -3.11 11.01
N LEU A 95 1.68 -4.08 10.19
CA LEU A 95 2.11 -5.39 10.64
C LEU A 95 3.50 -5.68 10.09
N ALA A 96 4.16 -6.69 10.65
CA ALA A 96 5.38 -7.26 10.10
C ALA A 96 5.11 -8.72 9.73
N ASP A 97 5.66 -9.15 8.59
CA ASP A 97 5.61 -10.56 8.22
C ASP A 97 6.61 -11.37 9.07
N PRO A 98 6.67 -12.72 8.94
CA PRO A 98 7.59 -13.52 9.75
C PRO A 98 9.07 -13.16 9.60
N ASP A 99 9.45 -12.51 8.50
CA ASP A 99 10.83 -12.08 8.27
C ASP A 99 11.08 -10.62 8.65
N GLY A 100 10.08 -9.96 9.23
CA GLY A 100 10.21 -8.59 9.68
C GLY A 100 9.90 -7.54 8.64
N ASN A 101 9.38 -7.92 7.46
CA ASN A 101 8.99 -6.96 6.45
C ASN A 101 7.69 -6.26 6.84
N LEU A 102 7.73 -4.92 6.88
CA LEU A 102 6.54 -4.14 7.23
C LEU A 102 5.57 -4.07 6.06
N PHE A 103 4.30 -4.14 6.36
CA PHE A 103 3.23 -3.93 5.40
C PHE A 103 2.01 -3.36 6.12
N CYS A 104 1.08 -2.80 5.35
CA CYS A 104 -0.12 -2.19 5.91
C CYS A 104 -1.36 -2.96 5.47
N VAL A 105 -2.34 -3.06 6.36
CA VAL A 105 -3.69 -3.53 6.04
C VAL A 105 -4.58 -2.30 6.07
N VAL A 106 -5.15 -1.94 4.93
CA VAL A 106 -5.86 -0.68 4.71
C VAL A 106 -7.36 -0.95 4.61
N ASP A 107 -8.15 -0.14 5.32
CA ASP A 107 -9.60 -0.09 5.11
C ASP A 107 -9.86 0.76 3.86
N ALA A 108 -10.02 0.13 2.71
CA ALA A 108 -10.21 0.81 1.43
C ALA A 108 -11.66 1.29 1.24
N GLY A 109 -12.54 1.01 2.18
CA GLY A 109 -13.93 1.48 2.16
C GLY A 109 -14.13 2.86 2.75
N ARG A 110 -13.07 3.48 3.25
CA ARG A 110 -13.14 4.81 3.87
C ARG A 110 -12.91 5.92 2.89
#